data_fa9783ccda65559b975f79e831d58084
#
_entry.id   fa9783ccda65559b975f79e831d58084
#
_cell.length_a   1.000
_cell.length_b   1.000
_cell.length_c   1.000
_cell.angle_alpha   90.00
_cell.angle_beta   90.00
_cell.angle_gamma   90.00
#
_symmetry.space_group_name_H-M   'P 1'
#
loop_
_entity.id
_entity.type
_entity.pdbx_description
1 polymer ?
#
loop_
_entity_poly.entity_id
_entity_poly.type
_entity_poly.pdbx_seq_one_letter_code
_entity_poly.pdbx_strand_id
1 'polypeptide(L)'
;VPELKTITIGGAVSGCSVESLSYRYGGFHDTALEYEVVTGTGDIVTCSPTRDAELFHMMHSSYGTLGILTKLTFKLLPAKPFVRMEYLSFERFEDFRDALLARCRDPKTELVDGIVHGPTKHVLCLGTFVDTPPYTSDYTFLNIFYKSTASRTEDFLTTPDYFFRYDTECHWLSRRLPLPGMETKFMRFLFGKLLLGSTNVLNWARRLRPVLKLQKHPDIVIDLFIPSNRWDAFNAWYARDVAFYPLWIVPYRCPAPYPWLDDRYVAETGDLFYIDCAIYGLANNRPGLNYYKVFEEKVFELRGMKALIAENFYDKETFWRIYNRPRY
;
A
#
# COMPACT_ATOMS: atom_id res chain seq x y z
N VAL A 1 -7.31 -0.01 8.01
CA VAL A 1 -7.04 -1.42 8.34
C VAL A 1 -6.11 -1.96 7.26
N PRO A 2 -5.04 -2.67 7.63
CA PRO A 2 -4.14 -3.28 6.65
C PRO A 2 -4.88 -4.32 5.78
N GLU A 3 -4.69 -4.28 4.50
CA GLU A 3 -5.42 -5.10 3.51
C GLU A 3 -5.05 -6.60 3.50
N LEU A 4 -3.96 -6.98 4.16
CA LEU A 4 -3.53 -8.39 4.27
C LEU A 4 -3.63 -8.89 5.71
N LYS A 5 -4.18 -10.07 5.91
CA LYS A 5 -4.38 -10.70 7.24
C LYS A 5 -3.09 -11.00 7.99
N THR A 6 -1.96 -10.99 7.31
CA THR A 6 -0.63 -11.19 7.91
C THR A 6 0.03 -9.92 8.42
N ILE A 7 -0.49 -8.74 8.07
CA ILE A 7 0.03 -7.46 8.58
C ILE A 7 -0.43 -7.27 10.02
N THR A 8 0.54 -7.09 10.93
CA THR A 8 0.23 -6.79 12.33
C THR A 8 -0.02 -5.29 12.51
N ILE A 9 -0.77 -4.92 13.55
CA ILE A 9 -1.05 -3.52 13.87
C ILE A 9 0.26 -2.74 14.14
N GLY A 10 1.19 -3.31 14.89
CA GLY A 10 2.51 -2.69 15.11
C GLY A 10 3.32 -2.57 13.82
N GLY A 11 3.24 -3.55 12.93
CA GLY A 11 3.85 -3.51 11.60
C GLY A 11 3.24 -2.42 10.71
N ALA A 12 1.92 -2.20 10.81
CA ALA A 12 1.22 -1.14 10.06
C ALA A 12 1.67 0.27 10.49
N VAL A 13 2.01 0.47 11.77
CA VAL A 13 2.60 1.73 12.27
C VAL A 13 4.04 1.87 11.80
N SER A 14 4.89 0.90 12.11
CA SER A 14 6.32 0.99 11.81
C SER A 14 6.66 0.90 10.31
N GLY A 15 5.75 0.38 9.50
CA GLY A 15 5.89 0.28 8.04
C GLY A 15 5.08 1.32 7.24
N CYS A 16 4.37 2.22 7.92
CA CYS A 16 3.55 3.26 7.29
C CYS A 16 2.51 2.73 6.30
N SER A 17 1.65 1.81 6.75
CA SER A 17 0.56 1.29 5.89
C SER A 17 -0.44 2.37 5.49
N VAL A 18 -0.83 2.34 4.23
CA VAL A 18 -1.85 3.20 3.64
C VAL A 18 -2.99 2.36 3.09
N GLU A 19 -4.17 2.97 2.93
CA GLU A 19 -5.38 2.33 2.41
C GLU A 19 -6.40 3.39 1.97
N SER A 20 -7.55 2.98 1.48
CA SER A 20 -8.60 3.81 0.87
C SER A 20 -9.12 5.01 1.69
N LEU A 21 -8.79 5.09 2.97
CA LEU A 21 -9.05 6.25 3.84
C LEU A 21 -7.85 7.18 4.00
N SER A 22 -6.70 6.82 3.45
CA SER A 22 -5.45 7.57 3.66
C SER A 22 -5.45 8.95 3.00
N TYR A 23 -6.30 9.19 2.01
CA TYR A 23 -6.49 10.51 1.42
C TYR A 23 -7.06 11.55 2.43
N ARG A 24 -7.74 11.07 3.47
CA ARG A 24 -8.42 11.93 4.46
C ARG A 24 -7.72 11.93 5.82
N TYR A 25 -7.24 10.78 6.26
CA TYR A 25 -6.74 10.59 7.65
C TYR A 25 -5.24 10.32 7.72
N GLY A 26 -4.53 10.31 6.60
CA GLY A 26 -3.14 9.90 6.55
C GLY A 26 -2.96 8.39 6.54
N GLY A 27 -1.76 7.92 6.82
CA GLY A 27 -1.49 6.49 7.00
C GLY A 27 -2.07 5.95 8.30
N PHE A 28 -2.00 4.63 8.48
CA PHE A 28 -2.50 4.01 9.73
C PHE A 28 -1.81 4.60 10.97
N HIS A 29 -0.52 4.88 10.89
CA HIS A 29 0.27 5.51 11.94
C HIS A 29 -0.22 6.92 12.33
N ASP A 30 -0.80 7.69 11.39
CA ASP A 30 -1.34 9.02 11.66
C ASP A 30 -2.65 9.01 12.47
N THR A 31 -3.27 7.84 12.59
CA THR A 31 -4.46 7.64 13.44
C THR A 31 -4.11 7.33 14.90
N ALA A 32 -2.83 7.14 15.21
CA ALA A 32 -2.36 6.83 16.54
C ALA A 32 -2.51 8.01 17.52
N LEU A 33 -2.76 7.68 18.77
CA LEU A 33 -2.90 8.63 19.87
C LEU A 33 -1.78 8.47 20.91
N GLU A 34 -1.33 7.24 21.12
CA GLU A 34 -0.32 6.91 22.13
C GLU A 34 0.36 5.59 21.79
N TYR A 35 1.64 5.49 22.09
CA TYR A 35 2.42 4.25 22.06
C TYR A 35 3.06 3.97 23.42
N GLU A 36 3.21 2.67 23.71
CA GLU A 36 4.19 2.17 24.69
C GLU A 36 5.31 1.49 23.89
N VAL A 37 6.53 1.92 24.16
CA VAL A 37 7.73 1.51 23.41
C VAL A 37 8.75 0.96 24.38
N VAL A 38 9.29 -0.23 24.12
CA VAL A 38 10.51 -0.70 24.76
C VAL A 38 11.70 -0.23 23.92
N THR A 39 12.53 0.62 24.51
CA THR A 39 13.72 1.20 23.86
C THR A 39 14.88 0.22 23.77
N GLY A 40 15.93 0.58 23.05
CA GLY A 40 17.17 -0.22 22.97
C GLY A 40 17.91 -0.38 24.31
N THR A 41 17.63 0.46 25.30
CA THR A 41 18.16 0.36 26.70
C THR A 41 17.30 -0.54 27.60
N GLY A 42 16.13 -0.98 27.12
CA GLY A 42 15.19 -1.80 27.88
C GLY A 42 14.18 -0.97 28.70
N ASP A 43 14.21 0.35 28.60
CA ASP A 43 13.25 1.21 29.27
C ASP A 43 11.89 1.15 28.57
N ILE A 44 10.80 1.20 29.35
CA ILE A 44 9.44 1.30 28.87
C ILE A 44 9.02 2.77 28.87
N VAL A 45 8.81 3.32 27.66
CA VAL A 45 8.41 4.71 27.47
C VAL A 45 7.01 4.76 26.88
N THR A 46 6.15 5.58 27.49
CA THR A 46 4.84 5.93 26.90
C THR A 46 4.95 7.29 26.22
N CYS A 47 4.71 7.35 24.91
CA CYS A 47 4.82 8.56 24.10
C CYS A 47 3.54 8.87 23.33
N SER A 48 3.31 10.16 23.07
CA SER A 48 2.13 10.70 22.38
C SER A 48 2.50 11.98 21.64
N PRO A 49 1.62 12.58 20.85
CA PRO A 49 1.88 13.89 20.22
C PRO A 49 2.27 15.02 21.20
N THR A 50 1.97 14.87 22.49
CA THR A 50 2.22 15.88 23.54
C THR A 50 3.19 15.44 24.64
N ARG A 51 3.62 14.17 24.62
CA ARG A 51 4.57 13.59 25.57
C ARG A 51 5.57 12.74 24.83
N ASP A 52 6.88 13.01 24.98
CA ASP A 52 7.93 12.36 24.19
C ASP A 52 7.58 12.36 22.68
N ALA A 53 7.12 13.52 22.19
CA ALA A 53 6.53 13.68 20.86
C ALA A 53 7.51 13.30 19.74
N GLU A 54 8.81 13.54 19.94
CA GLU A 54 9.82 13.15 18.95
C GLU A 54 9.85 11.62 18.79
N LEU A 55 9.95 10.87 19.88
CA LEU A 55 9.89 9.41 19.85
C LEU A 55 8.58 8.92 19.20
N PHE A 56 7.44 9.53 19.60
CA PHE A 56 6.14 9.19 19.03
C PHE A 56 6.14 9.27 17.49
N HIS A 57 6.57 10.42 16.95
CA HIS A 57 6.59 10.63 15.50
C HIS A 57 7.68 9.85 14.79
N MET A 58 8.81 9.59 15.43
CA MET A 58 9.90 8.80 14.85
C MET A 58 9.60 7.29 14.84
N MET A 59 8.62 6.81 15.65
CA MET A 59 8.13 5.43 15.54
C MET A 59 7.41 5.16 14.23
N HIS A 60 6.84 6.17 13.59
CA HIS A 60 6.29 6.08 12.24
C HIS A 60 7.41 5.81 11.25
N SER A 61 7.28 4.79 10.41
CA SER A 61 8.34 4.37 9.47
C SER A 61 9.67 3.93 10.11
N SER A 62 9.67 3.58 11.41
CA SER A 62 10.90 3.17 12.10
C SER A 62 11.40 1.78 11.75
N TYR A 63 10.56 0.92 11.20
CA TYR A 63 10.86 -0.49 10.90
C TYR A 63 11.47 -1.26 12.08
N GLY A 64 11.15 -0.84 13.31
CA GLY A 64 11.66 -1.45 14.53
C GLY A 64 13.09 -1.05 14.92
N THR A 65 13.67 -0.04 14.28
CA THR A 65 15.05 0.42 14.56
C THR A 65 15.19 1.23 15.85
N LEU A 66 14.10 1.86 16.32
CA LEU A 66 14.10 2.73 17.49
C LEU A 66 13.56 2.06 18.76
N GLY A 67 12.87 0.95 18.62
CA GLY A 67 12.29 0.23 19.75
C GLY A 67 11.18 -0.73 19.32
N ILE A 68 10.62 -1.43 20.30
CA ILE A 68 9.53 -2.39 20.09
C ILE A 68 8.24 -1.78 20.59
N LEU A 69 7.24 -1.68 19.71
CA LEU A 69 5.88 -1.30 20.08
C LEU A 69 5.20 -2.43 20.84
N THR A 70 4.90 -2.22 22.12
CA THR A 70 4.21 -3.18 22.98
C THR A 70 2.74 -2.88 23.14
N LYS A 71 2.36 -1.59 23.05
CA LYS A 71 0.97 -1.15 23.14
C LYS A 71 0.78 0.08 22.26
N LEU A 72 -0.41 0.18 21.68
CA LEU A 72 -0.80 1.35 20.91
C LEU A 72 -2.29 1.66 21.08
N THR A 73 -2.59 2.94 21.14
CA THR A 73 -3.94 3.49 21.14
C THR A 73 -4.14 4.30 19.86
N PHE A 74 -5.22 4.05 19.13
CA PHE A 74 -5.51 4.73 17.86
C PHE A 74 -7.01 5.04 17.73
N LYS A 75 -7.32 5.99 16.85
CA LYS A 75 -8.70 6.40 16.56
C LYS A 75 -9.43 5.31 15.78
N LEU A 76 -10.68 5.10 16.14
CA LEU A 76 -11.63 4.30 15.36
C LEU A 76 -12.62 5.22 14.66
N LEU A 77 -13.04 4.81 13.49
CA LEU A 77 -14.10 5.47 12.74
C LEU A 77 -15.37 4.59 12.79
N PRO A 78 -16.57 5.19 12.88
CA PRO A 78 -17.81 4.46 12.71
C PRO A 78 -17.81 3.75 11.35
N ALA A 79 -18.18 2.47 11.36
CA ALA A 79 -18.35 1.67 10.17
C ALA A 79 -19.73 1.02 10.19
N LYS A 80 -20.28 0.73 9.01
CA LYS A 80 -21.50 -0.06 8.86
C LYS A 80 -21.17 -1.49 8.47
N PRO A 81 -22.12 -2.44 8.55
CA PRO A 81 -21.85 -3.85 8.32
C PRO A 81 -21.40 -4.20 6.90
N PHE A 82 -21.73 -3.33 5.92
CA PHE A 82 -21.43 -3.59 4.52
C PHE A 82 -20.83 -2.36 3.84
N VAL A 83 -20.11 -2.61 2.74
CA VAL A 83 -19.59 -1.60 1.83
C VAL A 83 -20.17 -1.82 0.45
N ARG A 84 -20.81 -0.78 -0.09
CA ARG A 84 -21.15 -0.66 -1.50
C ARG A 84 -19.95 -0.14 -2.25
N MET A 85 -19.53 -0.84 -3.28
CA MET A 85 -18.47 -0.43 -4.19
C MET A 85 -19.06 0.09 -5.48
N GLU A 86 -18.55 1.20 -5.97
CA GLU A 86 -18.79 1.73 -7.31
C GLU A 86 -17.47 1.75 -8.09
N TYR A 87 -17.48 1.24 -9.32
CA TYR A 87 -16.30 1.17 -10.18
C TYR A 87 -16.50 2.05 -11.41
N LEU A 88 -15.73 3.14 -11.48
CA LEU A 88 -15.75 4.08 -12.62
C LEU A 88 -14.55 3.81 -13.51
N SER A 89 -14.80 3.43 -14.75
CA SER A 89 -13.78 3.11 -15.75
C SER A 89 -13.46 4.28 -16.65
N PHE A 90 -12.16 4.53 -16.88
CA PHE A 90 -11.63 5.57 -17.75
C PHE A 90 -10.62 4.98 -18.72
N GLU A 91 -10.65 5.42 -19.97
CA GLU A 91 -9.66 5.04 -20.98
C GLU A 91 -8.42 5.93 -20.90
N ARG A 92 -8.61 7.21 -20.58
CA ARG A 92 -7.54 8.20 -20.46
C ARG A 92 -7.11 8.37 -19.01
N PHE A 93 -5.80 8.46 -18.80
CA PHE A 93 -5.24 8.70 -17.48
C PHE A 93 -5.68 10.04 -16.89
N GLU A 94 -5.74 11.10 -17.70
CA GLU A 94 -6.10 12.44 -17.24
C GLU A 94 -7.52 12.46 -16.65
N ASP A 95 -8.46 11.78 -17.29
CA ASP A 95 -9.86 11.71 -16.82
C ASP A 95 -9.95 10.93 -15.49
N PHE A 96 -9.19 9.83 -15.37
CA PHE A 96 -9.07 9.06 -14.13
C PHE A 96 -8.45 9.90 -13.00
N ARG A 97 -7.31 10.57 -13.28
CA ARG A 97 -6.62 11.44 -12.32
C ARG A 97 -7.55 12.53 -11.80
N ASP A 98 -8.21 13.25 -12.69
CA ASP A 98 -9.07 14.37 -12.34
C ASP A 98 -10.29 13.90 -11.52
N ALA A 99 -10.88 12.76 -11.89
CA ALA A 99 -11.96 12.13 -11.13
C ALA A 99 -11.49 11.71 -9.73
N LEU A 100 -10.33 11.05 -9.60
CA LEU A 100 -9.76 10.62 -8.30
C LEU A 100 -9.50 11.84 -7.39
N LEU A 101 -8.83 12.87 -7.91
CA LEU A 101 -8.52 14.07 -7.13
C LEU A 101 -9.79 14.84 -6.74
N ALA A 102 -10.82 14.86 -7.59
CA ALA A 102 -12.11 15.45 -7.26
C ALA A 102 -12.80 14.70 -6.12
N ARG A 103 -12.80 13.36 -6.14
CA ARG A 103 -13.36 12.54 -5.07
C ARG A 103 -12.62 12.72 -3.74
N CYS A 104 -11.30 12.86 -3.77
CA CYS A 104 -10.52 13.12 -2.55
C CYS A 104 -10.82 14.48 -1.91
N ARG A 105 -11.34 15.44 -2.68
CA ARG A 105 -11.77 16.77 -2.17
C ARG A 105 -13.22 16.81 -1.71
N ASP A 106 -14.04 15.84 -2.15
CA ASP A 106 -15.46 15.79 -1.77
C ASP A 106 -15.60 15.22 -0.35
N PRO A 107 -16.16 15.99 0.60
CA PRO A 107 -16.35 15.53 1.98
C PRO A 107 -17.32 14.35 2.10
N LYS A 108 -18.14 14.08 1.10
CA LYS A 108 -19.10 12.95 1.09
C LYS A 108 -18.45 11.64 0.67
N THR A 109 -17.27 11.67 0.05
CA THR A 109 -16.56 10.46 -0.32
C THR A 109 -16.04 9.75 0.93
N GLU A 110 -16.27 8.45 1.07
CA GLU A 110 -15.84 7.68 2.24
C GLU A 110 -14.54 6.93 1.94
N LEU A 111 -14.53 6.04 0.93
CA LEU A 111 -13.41 5.15 0.63
C LEU A 111 -12.98 5.37 -0.83
N VAL A 112 -11.68 5.55 -1.08
CA VAL A 112 -11.13 5.81 -2.43
C VAL A 112 -9.85 5.04 -2.64
N ASP A 113 -9.82 4.23 -3.68
CA ASP A 113 -8.59 3.69 -4.26
C ASP A 113 -8.77 3.52 -5.78
N GLY A 114 -7.74 3.09 -6.47
CA GLY A 114 -7.82 2.87 -7.90
C GLY A 114 -6.95 1.70 -8.35
N ILE A 115 -7.31 1.13 -9.50
CA ILE A 115 -6.51 0.10 -10.16
C ILE A 115 -6.31 0.48 -11.62
N VAL A 116 -5.05 0.61 -12.02
CA VAL A 116 -4.69 0.73 -13.43
C VAL A 116 -4.45 -0.66 -13.99
N HIS A 117 -5.38 -1.16 -14.79
CA HIS A 117 -5.32 -2.49 -15.40
C HIS A 117 -4.46 -2.55 -16.66
N GLY A 118 -4.22 -1.40 -17.27
CA GLY A 118 -3.45 -1.26 -18.48
C GLY A 118 -3.42 0.19 -18.98
N PRO A 119 -2.74 0.47 -20.09
CA PRO A 119 -2.55 1.84 -20.59
C PRO A 119 -3.84 2.60 -20.90
N THR A 120 -4.91 1.86 -21.21
CA THR A 120 -6.23 2.39 -21.57
C THR A 120 -7.34 1.90 -20.66
N LYS A 121 -7.00 1.39 -19.47
CA LYS A 121 -7.99 0.87 -18.53
C LYS A 121 -7.62 1.28 -17.10
N HIS A 122 -8.21 2.37 -16.63
CA HIS A 122 -8.05 2.92 -15.30
C HIS A 122 -9.39 2.80 -14.57
N VAL A 123 -9.42 2.24 -13.38
CA VAL A 123 -10.65 2.05 -12.61
C VAL A 123 -10.52 2.77 -11.27
N LEU A 124 -11.39 3.74 -11.05
CA LEU A 124 -11.57 4.39 -9.76
C LEU A 124 -12.55 3.57 -8.94
N CYS A 125 -12.13 3.14 -7.76
CA CYS A 125 -12.89 2.33 -6.81
C CYS A 125 -13.39 3.24 -5.69
N LEU A 126 -14.69 3.38 -5.56
CA LEU A 126 -15.33 4.19 -4.52
C LEU A 126 -16.15 3.26 -3.62
N GLY A 127 -15.91 3.35 -2.32
CA GLY A 127 -16.67 2.59 -1.33
C GLY A 127 -17.51 3.50 -0.46
N THR A 128 -18.70 3.04 -0.09
CA THR A 128 -19.61 3.72 0.83
C THR A 128 -20.17 2.71 1.83
N PHE A 129 -20.16 3.03 3.12
CA PHE A 129 -20.71 2.18 4.15
C PHE A 129 -22.24 2.16 4.10
N VAL A 130 -22.83 0.97 4.06
CA VAL A 130 -24.29 0.77 3.99
C VAL A 130 -24.78 -0.22 5.06
N ASP A 131 -26.04 -0.07 5.48
CA ASP A 131 -26.63 -0.93 6.52
C ASP A 131 -27.12 -2.26 5.96
N THR A 132 -27.64 -2.24 4.72
CA THR A 132 -28.25 -3.41 4.09
C THR A 132 -27.88 -3.43 2.59
N PRO A 133 -27.28 -4.50 2.08
CA PRO A 133 -27.00 -4.68 0.66
C PRO A 133 -28.09 -5.52 0.00
N PRO A 134 -28.31 -5.41 -1.32
CA PRO A 134 -29.20 -6.30 -2.09
C PRO A 134 -28.60 -7.71 -2.26
N TYR A 135 -27.27 -7.83 -2.23
CA TYR A 135 -26.50 -9.07 -2.27
C TYR A 135 -25.10 -8.82 -1.70
N THR A 136 -24.31 -9.87 -1.50
CA THR A 136 -22.87 -9.77 -1.18
C THR A 136 -22.06 -10.66 -2.09
N SER A 137 -20.91 -10.15 -2.53
CA SER A 137 -19.91 -10.93 -3.26
C SER A 137 -18.88 -11.52 -2.31
N ASP A 138 -18.42 -12.74 -2.61
CA ASP A 138 -17.42 -13.47 -1.85
C ASP A 138 -16.10 -13.52 -2.66
N TYR A 139 -15.03 -12.95 -2.12
CA TYR A 139 -13.68 -12.95 -2.67
C TYR A 139 -12.69 -13.76 -1.81
N THR A 140 -13.19 -14.64 -0.96
CA THR A 140 -12.31 -15.38 -0.05
C THR A 140 -11.41 -16.40 -0.76
N PHE A 141 -11.82 -16.95 -1.90
CA PHE A 141 -10.92 -17.80 -2.71
C PHE A 141 -11.38 -18.09 -4.16
N LEU A 142 -12.67 -18.22 -4.45
CA LEU A 142 -13.16 -18.59 -5.81
C LEU A 142 -13.13 -17.42 -6.79
N ASN A 143 -13.49 -16.24 -6.32
CA ASN A 143 -13.52 -15.02 -7.13
C ASN A 143 -12.27 -14.17 -6.85
N ILE A 144 -11.92 -13.32 -7.80
CA ILE A 144 -10.72 -12.48 -7.75
C ILE A 144 -11.15 -11.01 -7.73
N PHE A 145 -10.94 -10.35 -6.58
CA PHE A 145 -11.41 -8.97 -6.39
C PHE A 145 -10.85 -8.01 -7.45
N TYR A 146 -9.53 -7.93 -7.60
CA TYR A 146 -8.94 -6.95 -8.53
C TYR A 146 -9.39 -7.15 -9.98
N LYS A 147 -9.70 -8.39 -10.40
CA LYS A 147 -10.24 -8.65 -11.75
C LYS A 147 -11.69 -8.20 -11.88
N SER A 148 -12.49 -8.33 -10.81
CA SER A 148 -13.89 -7.93 -10.82
C SER A 148 -14.05 -6.43 -11.05
N THR A 149 -13.13 -5.61 -10.54
CA THR A 149 -13.17 -4.15 -10.72
C THR A 149 -13.09 -3.72 -12.18
N ALA A 150 -12.45 -4.52 -13.05
CA ALA A 150 -12.36 -4.25 -14.48
C ALA A 150 -13.63 -4.58 -15.27
N SER A 151 -14.57 -5.33 -14.68
CA SER A 151 -15.75 -5.86 -15.37
C SER A 151 -17.09 -5.47 -14.75
N ARG A 152 -17.09 -5.05 -13.48
CA ARG A 152 -18.28 -4.61 -12.76
C ARG A 152 -18.35 -3.09 -12.70
N THR A 153 -19.56 -2.57 -12.52
CA THR A 153 -19.82 -1.16 -12.21
C THR A 153 -20.19 -0.96 -10.74
N GLU A 154 -20.71 -1.99 -10.11
CA GLU A 154 -21.13 -1.99 -8.70
C GLU A 154 -20.89 -3.35 -8.05
N ASP A 155 -20.65 -3.35 -6.74
CA ASP A 155 -20.52 -4.56 -5.93
C ASP A 155 -20.89 -4.26 -4.46
N PHE A 156 -21.12 -5.32 -3.67
CA PHE A 156 -21.38 -5.21 -2.23
C PHE A 156 -20.57 -6.28 -1.50
N LEU A 157 -19.85 -5.85 -0.48
CA LEU A 157 -19.05 -6.72 0.39
C LEU A 157 -19.48 -6.54 1.85
N THR A 158 -19.26 -7.57 2.68
CA THR A 158 -19.22 -7.32 4.11
C THR A 158 -18.04 -6.40 4.43
N THR A 159 -18.14 -5.58 5.47
CA THR A 159 -17.04 -4.68 5.86
C THR A 159 -15.75 -5.44 6.17
N PRO A 160 -15.73 -6.60 6.85
CA PRO A 160 -14.53 -7.42 6.99
C PRO A 160 -13.96 -7.91 5.65
N ASP A 161 -14.79 -8.33 4.69
CA ASP A 161 -14.33 -8.79 3.38
C ASP A 161 -13.76 -7.62 2.55
N TYR A 162 -14.34 -6.44 2.69
CA TYR A 162 -13.78 -5.21 2.08
C TYR A 162 -12.38 -4.91 2.60
N PHE A 163 -12.17 -4.97 3.92
CA PHE A 163 -10.86 -4.71 4.51
C PHE A 163 -9.79 -5.69 4.03
N PHE A 164 -10.15 -6.93 3.75
CA PHE A 164 -9.23 -7.98 3.32
C PHE A 164 -9.42 -8.39 1.86
N ARG A 165 -9.98 -7.51 1.02
CA ARG A 165 -10.34 -7.80 -0.37
C ARG A 165 -9.16 -8.22 -1.25
N TYR A 166 -7.95 -7.80 -0.91
CA TYR A 166 -6.72 -8.17 -1.58
C TYR A 166 -5.99 -9.37 -0.96
N ASP A 167 -6.41 -9.85 0.21
CA ASP A 167 -5.70 -10.89 0.96
C ASP A 167 -5.53 -12.20 0.19
N THR A 168 -6.61 -12.68 -0.44
CA THR A 168 -6.61 -13.95 -1.15
C THR A 168 -5.56 -14.02 -2.25
N GLU A 169 -5.40 -12.94 -2.98
CA GLU A 169 -4.45 -12.83 -4.09
C GLU A 169 -3.10 -12.26 -3.66
N CYS A 170 -2.94 -11.82 -2.41
CA CYS A 170 -1.84 -10.95 -2.00
C CYS A 170 -1.66 -9.82 -3.04
N HIS A 171 -2.72 -9.04 -3.27
CA HIS A 171 -2.97 -8.19 -4.42
C HIS A 171 -3.13 -9.00 -5.73
N TRP A 172 -2.06 -9.35 -6.40
CA TRP A 172 -2.01 -10.21 -7.61
C TRP A 172 -0.79 -11.13 -7.66
N LEU A 173 -0.07 -11.28 -6.53
CA LEU A 173 1.10 -12.16 -6.44
C LEU A 173 0.75 -13.64 -6.63
N SER A 174 -0.51 -14.04 -6.41
CA SER A 174 -0.99 -15.39 -6.71
C SER A 174 -0.75 -15.81 -8.17
N ARG A 175 -0.66 -14.86 -9.12
CA ARG A 175 -0.28 -15.11 -10.53
C ARG A 175 1.13 -15.69 -10.68
N ARG A 176 1.99 -15.52 -9.68
CA ARG A 176 3.37 -16.03 -9.65
C ARG A 176 3.49 -17.41 -9.03
N LEU A 177 2.40 -17.97 -8.50
CA LEU A 177 2.43 -19.33 -7.99
C LEU A 177 2.76 -20.31 -9.12
N PRO A 178 3.65 -21.30 -8.87
CA PRO A 178 4.14 -22.22 -9.91
C PRO A 178 3.10 -23.26 -10.34
N LEU A 179 1.83 -23.04 -10.08
CA LEU A 179 0.72 -23.91 -10.43
C LEU A 179 -0.07 -23.30 -11.59
N PRO A 180 0.01 -23.89 -12.80
CA PRO A 180 -0.75 -23.40 -13.95
C PRO A 180 -2.25 -23.40 -13.64
N GLY A 181 -2.95 -22.35 -14.07
CA GLY A 181 -4.39 -22.27 -13.98
C GLY A 181 -4.96 -21.89 -12.60
N MET A 182 -4.14 -21.46 -11.62
CA MET A 182 -4.62 -20.98 -10.31
C MET A 182 -5.56 -19.78 -10.39
N GLU A 183 -5.70 -19.15 -11.55
CA GLU A 183 -6.71 -18.12 -11.79
C GLU A 183 -8.06 -18.68 -12.26
N THR A 184 -8.15 -19.98 -12.56
CA THR A 184 -9.40 -20.63 -12.95
C THR A 184 -10.21 -21.05 -11.72
N LYS A 185 -11.55 -20.98 -11.83
CA LYS A 185 -12.45 -21.38 -10.74
C LYS A 185 -12.26 -22.84 -10.32
N PHE A 186 -11.93 -23.71 -11.27
CA PHE A 186 -11.72 -25.13 -11.01
C PHE A 186 -10.49 -25.37 -10.11
N MET A 187 -9.35 -24.81 -10.47
CA MET A 187 -8.12 -24.94 -9.66
C MET A 187 -8.27 -24.27 -8.30
N ARG A 188 -8.96 -23.15 -8.24
CA ARG A 188 -9.25 -22.45 -7.00
C ARG A 188 -10.19 -23.23 -6.08
N PHE A 189 -11.18 -23.93 -6.65
CA PHE A 189 -12.04 -24.83 -5.88
C PHE A 189 -11.25 -25.98 -5.25
N LEU A 190 -10.33 -26.59 -5.98
CA LEU A 190 -9.51 -27.71 -5.49
C LEU A 190 -8.45 -27.27 -4.48
N PHE A 191 -7.73 -26.18 -4.76
CA PHE A 191 -6.52 -25.81 -4.03
C PHE A 191 -6.57 -24.43 -3.37
N GLY A 192 -7.60 -23.61 -3.66
CA GLY A 192 -7.65 -22.21 -3.22
C GLY A 192 -7.53 -22.06 -1.72
N LYS A 193 -8.33 -22.79 -0.95
CA LYS A 193 -8.29 -22.73 0.53
C LYS A 193 -6.94 -23.12 1.14
N LEU A 194 -6.15 -23.95 0.43
CA LEU A 194 -4.85 -24.43 0.92
C LEU A 194 -3.70 -23.51 0.51
N LEU A 195 -3.78 -22.89 -0.66
CA LEU A 195 -2.65 -22.20 -1.29
C LEU A 195 -2.82 -20.68 -1.33
N LEU A 196 -4.06 -20.18 -1.41
CA LEU A 196 -4.33 -18.75 -1.51
C LEU A 196 -4.48 -18.07 -0.15
N GLY A 197 -4.33 -16.75 -0.16
CA GLY A 197 -4.35 -15.93 1.05
C GLY A 197 -2.96 -15.73 1.65
N SER A 198 -2.72 -14.53 2.19
CA SER A 198 -1.42 -14.11 2.71
C SER A 198 -0.87 -15.06 3.80
N THR A 199 -1.74 -15.57 4.66
CA THR A 199 -1.38 -16.52 5.73
C THR A 199 -0.86 -17.84 5.17
N ASN A 200 -1.54 -18.40 4.16
CA ASN A 200 -1.12 -19.65 3.53
C ASN A 200 0.19 -19.47 2.75
N VAL A 201 0.28 -18.41 1.94
CA VAL A 201 1.49 -18.08 1.17
C VAL A 201 2.70 -17.96 2.10
N LEU A 202 2.56 -17.24 3.22
CA LEU A 202 3.64 -17.09 4.19
C LEU A 202 4.03 -18.41 4.87
N ASN A 203 3.04 -19.23 5.25
CA ASN A 203 3.28 -20.53 5.85
C ASN A 203 4.00 -21.49 4.88
N TRP A 204 3.59 -21.54 3.62
CA TRP A 204 4.26 -22.31 2.60
C TRP A 204 5.66 -21.81 2.30
N ALA A 205 5.85 -20.49 2.20
CA ALA A 205 7.17 -19.89 2.01
C ALA A 205 8.14 -20.29 3.14
N ARG A 206 7.68 -20.27 4.40
CA ARG A 206 8.49 -20.71 5.55
C ARG A 206 8.84 -22.20 5.50
N ARG A 207 7.89 -23.07 5.15
CA ARG A 207 8.08 -24.51 5.07
C ARG A 207 9.00 -24.94 3.93
N LEU A 208 8.87 -24.28 2.78
CA LEU A 208 9.63 -24.61 1.57
C LEU A 208 10.97 -23.88 1.49
N ARG A 209 11.21 -22.89 2.36
CA ARG A 209 12.47 -22.12 2.39
C ARG A 209 13.75 -22.98 2.34
N PRO A 210 13.86 -24.13 3.04
CA PRO A 210 15.06 -24.98 2.97
C PRO A 210 15.27 -25.64 1.60
N VAL A 211 14.18 -25.84 0.82
CA VAL A 211 14.19 -26.55 -0.47
C VAL A 211 14.21 -25.59 -1.66
N LEU A 212 13.53 -24.45 -1.51
CA LEU A 212 13.51 -23.42 -2.53
C LEU A 212 14.81 -22.60 -2.45
N LYS A 213 15.67 -22.75 -3.46
CA LYS A 213 16.74 -21.77 -3.70
C LYS A 213 16.04 -20.46 -4.08
N LEU A 214 15.82 -19.59 -3.08
CA LEU A 214 15.26 -18.27 -3.32
C LEU A 214 16.11 -17.54 -4.36
N GLN A 215 15.45 -16.90 -5.30
CA GLN A 215 16.14 -16.08 -6.30
C GLN A 215 17.03 -15.06 -5.60
N LYS A 216 18.20 -14.79 -6.20
CA LYS A 216 19.17 -13.84 -5.67
C LYS A 216 18.60 -12.40 -5.61
N HIS A 217 17.61 -12.13 -6.46
CA HIS A 217 16.87 -10.88 -6.50
C HIS A 217 15.36 -11.20 -6.49
N PRO A 218 14.62 -10.79 -5.45
CA PRO A 218 13.17 -10.99 -5.40
C PRO A 218 12.46 -10.20 -6.50
N ASP A 219 11.26 -10.63 -6.84
CA ASP A 219 10.34 -9.81 -7.63
C ASP A 219 10.04 -8.51 -6.88
N ILE A 220 9.75 -7.46 -7.64
CA ILE A 220 9.47 -6.14 -7.07
C ILE A 220 8.20 -6.19 -6.21
N VAL A 221 8.34 -5.69 -4.99
CA VAL A 221 7.26 -5.33 -4.07
C VAL A 221 7.64 -3.97 -3.51
N ILE A 222 7.01 -2.92 -3.99
CA ILE A 222 7.37 -1.54 -3.66
C ILE A 222 6.16 -0.61 -3.73
N ASP A 223 6.08 0.30 -2.77
CA ASP A 223 5.11 1.38 -2.70
C ASP A 223 5.85 2.70 -2.95
N LEU A 224 5.39 3.45 -3.94
CA LEU A 224 6.00 4.69 -4.42
C LEU A 224 5.05 5.85 -4.19
N PHE A 225 5.36 6.71 -3.23
CA PHE A 225 4.59 7.90 -2.91
C PHE A 225 5.02 9.06 -3.81
N ILE A 226 4.25 9.31 -4.85
CA ILE A 226 4.50 10.35 -5.84
C ILE A 226 3.69 11.60 -5.46
N PRO A 227 4.31 12.79 -5.36
CA PRO A 227 3.56 14.04 -5.17
C PRO A 227 2.49 14.21 -6.23
N SER A 228 1.28 14.62 -5.84
CA SER A 228 0.14 14.65 -6.76
C SER A 228 0.38 15.60 -7.95
N ASN A 229 1.14 16.67 -7.74
CA ASN A 229 1.54 17.64 -8.77
C ASN A 229 2.59 17.09 -9.77
N ARG A 230 3.12 15.88 -9.55
CA ARG A 230 4.11 15.20 -10.42
C ARG A 230 3.64 13.83 -10.90
N TRP A 231 2.38 13.49 -10.60
CA TRP A 231 1.85 12.18 -10.95
C TRP A 231 1.71 11.97 -12.45
N ASP A 232 1.44 13.03 -13.24
CA ASP A 232 1.43 12.96 -14.71
C ASP A 232 2.80 12.53 -15.27
N ALA A 233 3.87 13.12 -14.75
CA ALA A 233 5.23 12.80 -15.18
C ALA A 233 5.60 11.35 -14.82
N PHE A 234 5.17 10.87 -13.64
CA PHE A 234 5.33 9.48 -13.25
C PHE A 234 4.56 8.54 -14.19
N ASN A 235 3.28 8.81 -14.44
CA ASN A 235 2.45 7.96 -15.29
C ASN A 235 2.99 7.87 -16.71
N ALA A 236 3.39 9.00 -17.31
CA ALA A 236 3.97 9.04 -18.65
C ALA A 236 5.27 8.22 -18.75
N TRP A 237 6.13 8.34 -17.74
CA TRP A 237 7.34 7.53 -17.66
C TRP A 237 7.01 6.04 -17.44
N TYR A 238 6.11 5.73 -16.48
CA TYR A 238 5.74 4.35 -16.14
C TYR A 238 5.14 3.59 -17.32
N ALA A 239 4.24 4.23 -18.06
CA ALA A 239 3.61 3.64 -19.24
C ALA A 239 4.60 3.36 -20.37
N ARG A 240 5.65 4.19 -20.51
CA ARG A 240 6.68 4.03 -21.55
C ARG A 240 7.77 3.02 -21.17
N ASP A 241 8.28 3.11 -19.94
CA ASP A 241 9.55 2.46 -19.56
C ASP A 241 9.35 1.20 -18.71
N VAL A 242 8.21 1.05 -18.02
CA VAL A 242 7.92 -0.09 -17.15
C VAL A 242 6.76 -0.92 -17.65
N ALA A 243 5.61 -0.30 -17.89
CA ALA A 243 4.39 -0.88 -18.45
C ALA A 243 3.95 -2.20 -17.79
N PHE A 244 4.12 -2.33 -16.48
CA PHE A 244 3.71 -3.49 -15.71
C PHE A 244 2.38 -3.24 -15.01
N TYR A 245 1.39 -4.11 -15.23
CA TYR A 245 0.02 -3.98 -14.73
C TYR A 245 -0.49 -5.28 -14.11
N PRO A 246 -1.44 -5.21 -13.15
CA PRO A 246 -2.08 -4.00 -12.66
C PRO A 246 -1.17 -3.18 -11.74
N LEU A 247 -1.51 -1.90 -11.56
CA LEU A 247 -0.90 -0.97 -10.62
C LEU A 247 -1.98 -0.51 -9.63
N TRP A 248 -1.73 -0.62 -8.33
CA TRP A 248 -2.66 -0.12 -7.32
C TRP A 248 -2.36 1.34 -7.02
N ILE A 249 -3.41 2.14 -6.90
CA ILE A 249 -3.35 3.58 -6.70
C ILE A 249 -4.06 3.93 -5.41
N VAL A 250 -3.33 4.46 -4.45
CA VAL A 250 -3.89 4.90 -3.18
C VAL A 250 -3.57 6.38 -2.94
N PRO A 251 -4.56 7.27 -2.95
CA PRO A 251 -4.35 8.66 -2.59
C PRO A 251 -4.03 8.77 -1.10
N TYR A 252 -2.99 9.53 -0.78
CA TYR A 252 -2.45 9.67 0.55
C TYR A 252 -2.21 11.14 0.91
N ARG A 253 -2.79 11.59 1.99
CA ARG A 253 -2.54 12.91 2.57
C ARG A 253 -1.57 12.79 3.73
N CYS A 254 -0.42 13.39 3.61
CA CYS A 254 0.48 13.58 4.74
C CYS A 254 -0.08 14.70 5.62
N PRO A 255 -0.48 14.43 6.87
CA PRO A 255 -1.12 15.44 7.73
C PRO A 255 -0.20 16.61 8.08
N ALA A 256 1.10 16.35 8.20
CA ALA A 256 2.17 17.30 8.42
C ALA A 256 3.50 16.68 7.92
N PRO A 257 4.54 17.48 7.66
CA PRO A 257 5.86 16.95 7.40
C PRO A 257 6.32 16.01 8.51
N TYR A 258 6.73 14.81 8.16
CA TYR A 258 7.25 13.86 9.15
C TYR A 258 8.65 14.26 9.60
N PRO A 259 8.97 14.18 10.91
CA PRO A 259 10.30 14.56 11.40
C PRO A 259 11.43 13.67 10.90
N TRP A 260 11.13 12.49 10.38
CA TRP A 260 12.10 11.58 9.75
C TRP A 260 12.38 11.90 8.27
N LEU A 261 11.66 12.85 7.66
CA LEU A 261 11.98 13.41 6.35
C LEU A 261 12.83 14.67 6.50
N ASP A 262 13.70 14.93 5.54
CA ASP A 262 14.49 16.17 5.49
C ASP A 262 13.58 17.35 5.11
N ASP A 263 13.62 18.42 5.89
CA ASP A 263 12.75 19.60 5.72
C ASP A 263 12.94 20.27 4.34
N ARG A 264 14.18 20.28 3.80
CA ARG A 264 14.46 20.85 2.49
C ARG A 264 13.88 19.98 1.39
N TYR A 265 14.00 18.66 1.54
CA TYR A 265 13.42 17.73 0.58
C TYR A 265 11.89 17.85 0.53
N VAL A 266 11.24 17.97 1.69
CA VAL A 266 9.79 18.21 1.77
C VAL A 266 9.43 19.55 1.13
N ALA A 267 10.20 20.61 1.36
CA ALA A 267 9.97 21.93 0.73
C ALA A 267 10.10 21.84 -0.82
N GLU A 268 11.06 21.06 -1.33
CA GLU A 268 11.24 20.83 -2.78
C GLU A 268 10.09 20.01 -3.40
N THR A 269 9.37 19.22 -2.61
CA THR A 269 8.19 18.47 -3.04
C THR A 269 7.04 19.41 -3.42
N GLY A 270 6.81 20.46 -2.62
CA GLY A 270 5.80 21.48 -2.86
C GLY A 270 4.35 21.01 -2.69
N ASP A 271 4.15 19.77 -2.22
CA ASP A 271 2.84 19.17 -2.00
C ASP A 271 2.93 18.13 -0.88
N LEU A 272 1.90 18.06 -0.04
CA LEU A 272 1.75 17.03 1.01
C LEU A 272 0.64 16.01 0.64
N PHE A 273 0.15 16.04 -0.58
CA PHE A 273 -0.78 15.07 -1.11
C PHE A 273 -0.06 14.18 -2.12
N TYR A 274 0.06 12.93 -1.77
CA TYR A 274 0.77 11.92 -2.55
C TYR A 274 -0.19 10.93 -3.17
N ILE A 275 0.25 10.32 -4.24
CA ILE A 275 -0.38 9.13 -4.81
C ILE A 275 0.59 7.97 -4.60
N ASP A 276 0.19 7.01 -3.80
CA ASP A 276 0.90 5.75 -3.72
C ASP A 276 0.62 4.94 -4.99
N CYS A 277 1.71 4.61 -5.68
CA CYS A 277 1.73 3.78 -6.87
C CYS A 277 2.38 2.45 -6.51
N ALA A 278 1.58 1.48 -6.09
CA ALA A 278 2.06 0.21 -5.56
C ALA A 278 2.29 -0.83 -6.66
N ILE A 279 3.51 -1.35 -6.74
CA ILE A 279 3.98 -2.27 -7.78
C ILE A 279 4.34 -3.60 -7.15
N TYR A 280 3.57 -4.65 -7.45
CA TYR A 280 3.75 -5.97 -6.85
C TYR A 280 3.92 -7.06 -7.91
N GLY A 281 5.08 -7.75 -7.88
CA GLY A 281 5.35 -8.93 -8.71
C GLY A 281 5.96 -8.65 -10.07
N LEU A 282 6.50 -7.45 -10.34
CA LEU A 282 7.34 -7.21 -11.51
C LEU A 282 8.63 -8.01 -11.38
N ALA A 283 8.94 -8.85 -12.37
CA ALA A 283 10.13 -9.67 -12.36
C ALA A 283 11.41 -8.81 -12.39
N ASN A 284 12.33 -9.06 -11.44
CA ASN A 284 13.60 -8.35 -11.32
C ASN A 284 14.79 -9.30 -11.66
N ASN A 285 14.70 -10.02 -12.76
CA ASN A 285 15.63 -11.07 -13.16
C ASN A 285 16.41 -10.79 -14.45
N ARG A 286 16.34 -9.59 -15.00
CA ARG A 286 17.07 -9.20 -16.21
C ARG A 286 18.51 -8.88 -15.85
N PRO A 287 19.53 -9.50 -16.52
CA PRO A 287 20.93 -9.15 -16.27
C PRO A 287 21.21 -7.67 -16.52
N GLY A 288 21.90 -7.02 -15.58
CA GLY A 288 22.27 -5.61 -15.67
C GLY A 288 21.16 -4.60 -15.34
N LEU A 289 19.92 -5.04 -15.12
CA LEU A 289 18.81 -4.17 -14.76
C LEU A 289 18.30 -4.53 -13.36
N ASN A 290 18.22 -3.52 -12.48
CA ASN A 290 17.59 -3.65 -11.17
C ASN A 290 16.47 -2.61 -11.06
N TYR A 291 15.23 -3.08 -11.12
CA TYR A 291 14.07 -2.20 -11.07
C TYR A 291 13.94 -1.44 -9.75
N TYR A 292 14.44 -1.94 -8.61
CA TYR A 292 14.46 -1.15 -7.38
C TYR A 292 15.26 0.15 -7.55
N LYS A 293 16.44 0.07 -8.17
CA LYS A 293 17.26 1.27 -8.48
C LYS A 293 16.55 2.21 -9.44
N VAL A 294 15.94 1.65 -10.50
CA VAL A 294 15.20 2.43 -11.50
C VAL A 294 14.04 3.21 -10.85
N PHE A 295 13.31 2.57 -9.95
CA PHE A 295 12.23 3.22 -9.21
C PHE A 295 12.75 4.26 -8.22
N GLU A 296 13.82 3.97 -7.50
CA GLU A 296 14.45 4.91 -6.57
C GLU A 296 14.93 6.18 -7.27
N GLU A 297 15.61 6.04 -8.40
CA GLU A 297 16.07 7.16 -9.23
C GLU A 297 14.89 8.01 -9.70
N LYS A 298 13.81 7.37 -10.20
CA LYS A 298 12.64 8.10 -10.67
C LYS A 298 11.88 8.78 -9.53
N VAL A 299 11.70 8.13 -8.40
CA VAL A 299 11.05 8.72 -7.22
C VAL A 299 11.83 9.91 -6.70
N PHE A 300 13.16 9.80 -6.62
CA PHE A 300 14.02 10.91 -6.23
C PHE A 300 13.95 12.10 -7.21
N GLU A 301 13.98 11.83 -8.53
CA GLU A 301 13.77 12.84 -9.57
C GLU A 301 12.46 13.60 -9.38
N LEU A 302 11.39 12.87 -9.07
CA LEU A 302 10.05 13.41 -8.86
C LEU A 302 9.81 13.95 -7.44
N ARG A 303 10.83 13.99 -6.57
CA ARG A 303 10.69 14.40 -5.17
C ARG A 303 9.63 13.63 -4.39
N GLY A 304 9.45 12.38 -4.77
CA GLY A 304 8.63 11.42 -4.04
C GLY A 304 9.43 10.69 -2.97
N MET A 305 8.80 9.74 -2.32
CA MET A 305 9.42 8.83 -1.37
C MET A 305 8.95 7.39 -1.63
N LYS A 306 9.66 6.40 -1.10
CA LYS A 306 9.23 5.02 -1.12
C LYS A 306 9.02 4.48 0.29
N ALA A 307 8.14 3.48 0.43
CA ALA A 307 8.12 2.69 1.66
C ALA A 307 9.43 1.89 1.79
N LEU A 308 10.10 1.99 2.94
CA LEU A 308 11.38 1.31 3.18
C LEU A 308 11.23 -0.19 3.50
N ILE A 309 10.04 -0.76 3.30
CA ILE A 309 9.83 -2.22 3.32
C ILE A 309 10.52 -2.94 2.16
N ALA A 310 10.73 -2.22 1.06
CA ALA A 310 11.45 -2.72 -0.11
C ALA A 310 12.97 -2.66 0.10
N GLU A 311 13.72 -3.44 -0.70
CA GLU A 311 15.17 -3.32 -0.76
C GLU A 311 15.59 -1.88 -1.05
N ASN A 312 16.64 -1.40 -0.38
CA ASN A 312 17.12 -0.03 -0.49
C ASN A 312 18.49 -0.02 -1.19
N PHE A 313 18.56 0.71 -2.29
CA PHE A 313 19.74 0.86 -3.14
C PHE A 313 20.23 2.32 -3.24
N TYR A 314 19.58 3.27 -2.55
CA TYR A 314 20.09 4.63 -2.47
C TYR A 314 21.53 4.61 -1.95
N ASP A 315 22.41 5.41 -2.56
CA ASP A 315 23.68 5.71 -1.93
C ASP A 315 23.45 6.51 -0.62
N LYS A 316 24.49 6.58 0.20
CA LYS A 316 24.39 7.21 1.53
C LYS A 316 24.04 8.71 1.45
N GLU A 317 24.50 9.40 0.43
CA GLU A 317 24.25 10.84 0.25
C GLU A 317 22.79 11.07 -0.14
N THR A 318 22.30 10.37 -1.16
CA THR A 318 20.91 10.42 -1.62
C THR A 318 19.95 10.02 -0.52
N PHE A 319 20.26 8.94 0.23
CA PHE A 319 19.43 8.50 1.35
C PHE A 319 19.26 9.63 2.38
N TRP A 320 20.35 10.24 2.83
CA TRP A 320 20.28 11.30 3.84
C TRP A 320 19.83 12.67 3.29
N ARG A 321 19.68 12.81 2.00
CA ARG A 321 19.01 13.96 1.39
C ARG A 321 17.49 13.85 1.47
N ILE A 322 16.96 12.62 1.48
CA ILE A 322 15.53 12.35 1.63
C ILE A 322 15.15 12.28 3.12
N TYR A 323 15.95 11.57 3.91
CA TYR A 323 15.67 11.27 5.30
C TYR A 323 16.50 12.15 6.25
N ASN A 324 15.94 12.51 7.40
CA ASN A 324 16.51 13.47 8.32
C ASN A 324 17.60 12.85 9.22
N ARG A 325 18.86 12.84 8.76
CA ARG A 325 20.00 12.31 9.51
C ARG A 325 20.17 12.91 10.92
N PRO A 326 20.03 14.24 11.13
CA PRO A 326 20.23 14.83 12.47
C PRO A 326 19.27 14.30 13.52
N ARG A 327 18.13 13.76 13.14
CA ARG A 327 17.14 13.18 14.07
C ARG A 327 17.27 11.67 14.22
N TYR A 328 18.10 11.04 13.39
CA TYR A 328 18.38 9.61 13.43
C TYR A 328 19.63 9.35 14.28
#